data_31b30cd7d9fee3411b159d6967d0ce2b
#
_entry.id   31b30cd7d9fee3411b159d6967d0ce2b
#
_cell.length_a   1.000
_cell.length_b   1.000
_cell.length_c   1.000
_cell.angle_alpha   90.00
_cell.angle_beta   90.00
_cell.angle_gamma   90.00
#
_symmetry.space_group_name_H-M   'P 1'
#
loop_
_entity.id
_entity.type
_entity.pdbx_description
1 polymer ?
#
loop_
_entity_poly.entity_id
_entity_poly.type
_entity_poly.pdbx_seq_one_letter_code
_entity_poly.pdbx_strand_id
1 'polypeptide(L)'
;MVRASRAHSIRSASYAAGCLLTCWTALSPALAAENTSCRELERQFNLTRTDVVSVQLNSALFSAADAGCEEFARRLLAAGAALEARDRLGAMPLAHAARAGQRALVELFLAKGAPIDARALSGSTALYVATESERPATVASLLAKNADPNLPGRSGVTPLAAAAFKGNDRIVEQLLSHSADPDIVDRTGKAAMTYAAARGFAEIVRRLLGAGVDAGRRYGNDLTALMWAAGHEDGVGFRAAENVINQLLDAGAPIDAADDRGRTALMIAAERGHSEVVAMLIGRGADQNLRDKGGKTALDLAAEANVRRTLMIR
;
A
#
# COMPACT_ATOMS: atom_id res chain seq x y z
N MET A 1 -31.44 16.46 -71.99
CA MET A 1 -32.51 15.46 -72.20
C MET A 1 -32.94 15.02 -70.82
N VAL A 2 -34.05 15.58 -70.29
CA VAL A 2 -35.41 15.03 -70.36
C VAL A 2 -35.49 13.70 -69.53
N ARG A 3 -36.24 13.50 -68.47
CA ARG A 3 -37.48 13.98 -67.83
C ARG A 3 -37.49 13.34 -66.43
N ALA A 4 -37.77 13.96 -65.31
CA ALA A 4 -39.09 14.28 -64.71
C ALA A 4 -40.06 13.11 -64.61
N SER A 5 -40.47 12.72 -63.38
CA SER A 5 -41.88 12.79 -62.96
C SER A 5 -42.20 12.05 -61.66
N ARG A 6 -42.71 12.82 -60.69
CA ARG A 6 -43.93 12.67 -59.88
C ARG A 6 -44.05 11.54 -58.83
N ALA A 7 -43.99 11.92 -57.64
CA ALA A 7 -44.98 12.02 -56.57
C ALA A 7 -46.22 11.11 -56.62
N HIS A 8 -46.45 10.37 -55.53
CA HIS A 8 -47.83 10.21 -54.97
C HIS A 8 -47.75 9.99 -53.46
N SER A 9 -48.49 10.86 -52.77
CA SER A 9 -48.88 10.85 -51.40
C SER A 9 -49.94 9.78 -51.12
N ILE A 10 -49.84 9.06 -50.02
CA ILE A 10 -51.01 8.53 -49.32
C ILE A 10 -50.79 8.61 -47.81
N ARG A 11 -51.80 9.13 -47.16
CA ARG A 11 -51.95 9.38 -45.72
C ARG A 11 -52.30 8.14 -44.94
N SER A 12 -52.00 8.27 -43.65
CA SER A 12 -52.76 7.78 -42.45
C SER A 12 -52.57 6.35 -42.01
N ALA A 13 -52.09 6.18 -40.79
CA ALA A 13 -52.92 5.85 -39.64
C ALA A 13 -52.04 5.61 -38.39
N SER A 14 -52.42 6.32 -37.35
CA SER A 14 -51.95 6.18 -35.98
C SER A 14 -52.19 4.76 -35.43
N TYR A 15 -51.16 4.15 -34.83
CA TYR A 15 -51.35 3.19 -33.76
C TYR A 15 -50.33 3.46 -32.67
N ALA A 16 -50.84 3.96 -31.56
CA ALA A 16 -50.13 4.04 -30.30
C ALA A 16 -50.02 2.60 -29.76
N ALA A 17 -48.82 2.06 -29.73
CA ALA A 17 -48.51 0.88 -28.95
C ALA A 17 -47.49 1.28 -27.91
N GLY A 18 -47.94 1.34 -26.64
CA GLY A 18 -47.09 1.61 -25.48
C GLY A 18 -46.04 0.54 -25.34
N CYS A 19 -44.78 0.94 -25.51
CA CYS A 19 -43.62 0.18 -25.08
C CYS A 19 -43.44 0.38 -23.59
N LEU A 20 -43.96 -0.55 -22.79
CA LEU A 20 -43.51 -0.77 -21.41
C LEU A 20 -42.04 -1.16 -21.49
N LEU A 21 -41.15 -0.16 -21.32
CA LEU A 21 -39.74 -0.39 -21.01
C LEU A 21 -39.66 -1.02 -19.62
N THR A 22 -39.70 -2.35 -19.57
CA THR A 22 -39.18 -3.09 -18.40
C THR A 22 -37.69 -2.81 -18.33
N CYS A 23 -37.32 -1.88 -17.47
CA CYS A 23 -35.95 -1.64 -17.08
C CYS A 23 -35.47 -2.88 -16.29
N TRP A 24 -34.98 -3.88 -17.00
CA TRP A 24 -34.21 -4.96 -16.40
C TRP A 24 -32.85 -4.39 -16.05
N THR A 25 -32.71 -3.87 -14.83
CA THR A 25 -31.40 -3.61 -14.24
C THR A 25 -30.75 -4.99 -14.07
N ALA A 26 -29.95 -5.37 -15.06
CA ALA A 26 -29.03 -6.50 -14.92
C ALA A 26 -28.10 -6.18 -13.73
N LEU A 27 -28.34 -6.83 -12.59
CA LEU A 27 -27.37 -6.80 -11.49
C LEU A 27 -26.02 -7.21 -12.06
N SER A 28 -25.00 -6.41 -11.78
CA SER A 28 -23.60 -6.76 -12.12
C SER A 28 -23.31 -8.18 -11.62
N PRO A 29 -22.64 -9.04 -12.43
CA PRO A 29 -22.32 -10.41 -12.00
C PRO A 29 -21.52 -10.46 -10.69
N ALA A 30 -20.76 -9.42 -10.36
CA ALA A 30 -20.09 -9.27 -9.07
C ALA A 30 -21.07 -9.12 -7.90
N LEU A 31 -22.09 -8.27 -8.03
CA LEU A 31 -23.16 -8.10 -7.04
C LEU A 31 -24.01 -9.38 -6.86
N ALA A 32 -24.19 -10.16 -7.94
CA ALA A 32 -24.90 -11.43 -7.87
C ALA A 32 -24.08 -12.50 -7.13
N ALA A 33 -22.75 -12.53 -7.32
CA ALA A 33 -21.84 -13.46 -6.63
C ALA A 33 -21.72 -13.12 -5.13
N GLU A 34 -21.61 -11.84 -4.77
CA GLU A 34 -21.60 -11.37 -3.38
C GLU A 34 -22.91 -11.76 -2.65
N ASN A 35 -24.05 -11.57 -3.31
CA ASN A 35 -25.35 -11.93 -2.75
C ASN A 35 -25.49 -13.45 -2.50
N THR A 36 -24.85 -14.29 -3.34
CA THR A 36 -24.88 -15.75 -3.17
C THR A 36 -24.02 -16.19 -1.99
N SER A 37 -22.82 -15.61 -1.83
CA SER A 37 -21.93 -15.85 -0.69
C SER A 37 -22.56 -15.41 0.64
N CYS A 38 -23.20 -14.25 0.67
CA CYS A 38 -23.86 -13.74 1.87
C CYS A 38 -25.09 -14.59 2.28
N ARG A 39 -25.88 -15.05 1.31
CA ARG A 39 -27.02 -15.96 1.58
C ARG A 39 -26.56 -17.30 2.13
N GLU A 40 -25.49 -17.85 1.60
CA GLU A 40 -24.94 -19.11 2.09
C GLU A 40 -24.37 -18.96 3.49
N LEU A 41 -23.63 -17.88 3.78
CA LEU A 41 -23.13 -17.58 5.12
C LEU A 41 -24.28 -17.46 6.13
N GLU A 42 -25.35 -16.76 5.78
CA GLU A 42 -26.54 -16.62 6.60
C GLU A 42 -27.29 -17.95 6.80
N ARG A 43 -27.41 -18.76 5.75
CA ARG A 43 -27.99 -20.10 5.82
C ARG A 43 -27.23 -20.99 6.79
N GLN A 44 -25.88 -21.00 6.70
CA GLN A 44 -25.01 -21.78 7.59
C GLN A 44 -25.18 -21.33 9.04
N PHE A 45 -25.20 -20.01 9.29
CA PHE A 45 -25.44 -19.46 10.61
C PHE A 45 -26.78 -19.91 11.19
N ASN A 46 -27.86 -19.86 10.40
CA ASN A 46 -29.19 -20.26 10.83
C ASN A 46 -29.33 -21.78 11.10
N LEU A 47 -28.57 -22.63 10.38
CA LEU A 47 -28.53 -24.07 10.61
C LEU A 47 -27.79 -24.46 11.89
N THR A 48 -26.81 -23.69 12.31
CA THR A 48 -26.00 -23.93 13.53
C THR A 48 -26.61 -23.32 14.79
N ARG A 49 -27.73 -22.61 14.64
CA ARG A 49 -28.40 -21.85 15.70
C ARG A 49 -29.25 -22.77 16.57
N THR A 50 -28.69 -23.34 17.63
CA THR A 50 -29.48 -24.08 18.66
C THR A 50 -29.76 -23.23 19.91
N ASP A 51 -28.79 -22.41 20.36
CA ASP A 51 -28.98 -21.36 21.35
C ASP A 51 -27.98 -20.24 21.05
N VAL A 52 -28.46 -19.04 20.71
CA VAL A 52 -27.60 -17.95 20.22
C VAL A 52 -26.77 -17.39 21.36
N VAL A 53 -25.55 -17.89 21.51
CA VAL A 53 -24.56 -17.33 22.43
C VAL A 53 -23.85 -16.17 21.73
N SER A 54 -23.48 -15.14 22.49
CA SER A 54 -22.76 -13.94 21.99
C SER A 54 -21.52 -14.29 21.14
N VAL A 55 -20.85 -15.40 21.46
CA VAL A 55 -19.68 -15.89 20.69
C VAL A 55 -20.03 -16.25 19.25
N GLN A 56 -21.20 -16.87 19.02
CA GLN A 56 -21.64 -17.23 17.66
C GLN A 56 -22.01 -16.01 16.85
N LEU A 57 -22.70 -15.03 17.47
CA LEU A 57 -23.02 -13.75 16.83
C LEU A 57 -21.76 -13.00 16.41
N ASN A 58 -20.76 -12.93 17.30
CA ASN A 58 -19.50 -12.25 17.04
C ASN A 58 -18.69 -12.96 15.93
N SER A 59 -18.65 -14.31 15.96
CA SER A 59 -18.00 -15.09 14.89
C SER A 59 -18.65 -14.88 13.53
N ALA A 60 -19.99 -14.85 13.48
CA ALA A 60 -20.73 -14.55 12.26
C ALA A 60 -20.48 -13.10 11.80
N LEU A 61 -20.32 -12.14 12.73
CA LEU A 61 -20.00 -10.74 12.39
C LEU A 61 -18.63 -10.61 11.75
N PHE A 62 -17.60 -11.34 12.21
CA PHE A 62 -16.29 -11.39 11.53
C PHE A 62 -16.42 -11.93 10.11
N SER A 63 -17.13 -13.04 9.94
CA SER A 63 -17.35 -13.65 8.63
C SER A 63 -18.12 -12.72 7.69
N ALA A 64 -19.14 -12.02 8.19
CA ALA A 64 -19.88 -11.01 7.45
C ALA A 64 -19.01 -9.82 7.05
N ALA A 65 -18.08 -9.41 7.96
CA ALA A 65 -17.15 -8.33 7.72
C ALA A 65 -16.13 -8.69 6.61
N ASP A 66 -15.59 -9.90 6.63
CA ASP A 66 -14.67 -10.38 5.58
C ASP A 66 -15.38 -10.54 4.22
N ALA A 67 -16.63 -11.03 4.21
CA ALA A 67 -17.40 -11.29 2.99
C ALA A 67 -18.10 -10.05 2.40
N GLY A 68 -18.19 -8.94 3.15
CA GLY A 68 -18.89 -7.74 2.68
C GLY A 68 -20.43 -7.78 2.84
N CYS A 69 -20.94 -8.64 3.72
CA CYS A 69 -22.37 -8.90 3.88
C CYS A 69 -23.05 -7.85 4.78
N GLU A 70 -23.32 -6.66 4.24
CA GLU A 70 -23.80 -5.50 5.01
C GLU A 70 -25.12 -5.77 5.72
N GLU A 71 -26.14 -6.28 5.00
CA GLU A 71 -27.45 -6.53 5.58
C GLU A 71 -27.42 -7.62 6.66
N PHE A 72 -26.60 -8.64 6.47
CA PHE A 72 -26.39 -9.67 7.49
C PHE A 72 -25.68 -9.11 8.71
N ALA A 73 -24.63 -8.28 8.52
CA ALA A 73 -23.97 -7.60 9.62
C ALA A 73 -24.90 -6.68 10.41
N ARG A 74 -25.81 -5.93 9.74
CA ARG A 74 -26.84 -5.12 10.41
C ARG A 74 -27.75 -5.96 11.31
N ARG A 75 -28.20 -7.11 10.82
CA ARG A 75 -29.03 -8.03 11.61
C ARG A 75 -28.28 -8.65 12.79
N LEU A 76 -27.01 -9.01 12.60
CA LEU A 76 -26.18 -9.54 13.68
C LEU A 76 -25.97 -8.49 14.78
N LEU A 77 -25.71 -7.25 14.41
CA LEU A 77 -25.59 -6.13 15.37
C LEU A 77 -26.93 -5.89 16.11
N ALA A 78 -28.06 -5.94 15.40
CA ALA A 78 -29.38 -5.83 16.04
C ALA A 78 -29.69 -7.01 16.98
N ALA A 79 -29.12 -8.19 16.71
CA ALA A 79 -29.23 -9.37 17.55
C ALA A 79 -28.24 -9.39 18.74
N GLY A 80 -27.38 -8.36 18.87
CA GLY A 80 -26.46 -8.20 20.00
C GLY A 80 -25.01 -8.62 19.72
N ALA A 81 -24.61 -8.77 18.44
CA ALA A 81 -23.19 -8.92 18.11
C ALA A 81 -22.42 -7.66 18.53
N ALA A 82 -21.22 -7.84 19.10
CA ALA A 82 -20.44 -6.74 19.65
C ALA A 82 -19.40 -6.23 18.63
N LEU A 83 -19.37 -4.91 18.40
CA LEU A 83 -18.36 -4.24 17.56
C LEU A 83 -16.94 -4.33 18.16
N GLU A 84 -16.84 -4.47 19.49
CA GLU A 84 -15.60 -4.61 20.21
C GLU A 84 -15.16 -6.07 20.43
N ALA A 85 -15.94 -7.05 19.88
CA ALA A 85 -15.53 -8.43 19.90
C ALA A 85 -14.16 -8.61 19.25
N ARG A 86 -13.34 -9.48 19.83
CA ARG A 86 -11.99 -9.75 19.35
C ARG A 86 -11.87 -11.21 18.90
N ASP A 87 -11.27 -11.40 17.75
CA ASP A 87 -10.88 -12.72 17.28
C ASP A 87 -9.65 -13.25 18.04
N ARG A 88 -9.13 -14.41 17.64
CA ARG A 88 -7.95 -15.03 18.25
C ARG A 88 -6.68 -14.19 18.10
N LEU A 89 -6.62 -13.28 17.13
CA LEU A 89 -5.52 -12.34 16.89
C LEU A 89 -5.77 -10.98 17.54
N GLY A 90 -6.88 -10.83 18.26
CA GLY A 90 -7.30 -9.58 18.90
C GLY A 90 -7.86 -8.56 17.91
N ALA A 91 -8.11 -8.94 16.65
CA ALA A 91 -8.70 -8.07 15.66
C ALA A 91 -10.21 -7.92 15.89
N MET A 92 -10.73 -6.70 15.66
CA MET A 92 -12.15 -6.38 15.73
C MET A 92 -12.83 -6.47 14.36
N PRO A 93 -14.19 -6.52 14.29
CA PRO A 93 -14.92 -6.55 13.02
C PRO A 93 -14.53 -5.43 12.05
N LEU A 94 -14.23 -4.23 12.56
CA LEU A 94 -13.74 -3.10 11.76
C LEU A 94 -12.44 -3.45 11.01
N ALA A 95 -11.49 -4.11 11.66
CA ALA A 95 -10.23 -4.51 11.04
C ALA A 95 -10.42 -5.60 9.97
N HIS A 96 -11.37 -6.53 10.16
CA HIS A 96 -11.77 -7.52 9.16
C HIS A 96 -12.34 -6.84 7.91
N ALA A 97 -13.33 -5.96 8.08
CA ALA A 97 -13.92 -5.19 6.98
C ALA A 97 -12.85 -4.34 6.25
N ALA A 98 -11.94 -3.71 7.01
CA ALA A 98 -10.87 -2.88 6.47
C ALA A 98 -9.87 -3.69 5.63
N ARG A 99 -9.43 -4.85 6.12
CA ARG A 99 -8.54 -5.78 5.40
C ARG A 99 -9.17 -6.27 4.10
N ALA A 100 -10.45 -6.65 4.16
CA ALA A 100 -11.18 -7.13 3.00
C ALA A 100 -11.52 -6.01 1.98
N GLY A 101 -11.43 -4.73 2.40
CA GLY A 101 -11.75 -3.59 1.55
C GLY A 101 -13.25 -3.26 1.51
N GLN A 102 -14.02 -3.74 2.49
CA GLN A 102 -15.48 -3.61 2.56
C GLN A 102 -15.87 -2.23 3.10
N ARG A 103 -15.75 -1.22 2.25
CA ARG A 103 -15.95 0.19 2.62
C ARG A 103 -17.31 0.45 3.28
N ALA A 104 -18.40 -0.12 2.74
CA ALA A 104 -19.74 0.06 3.30
C ALA A 104 -19.83 -0.45 4.75
N LEU A 105 -19.20 -1.60 5.05
CA LEU A 105 -19.14 -2.14 6.40
C LEU A 105 -18.23 -1.34 7.32
N VAL A 106 -17.10 -0.81 6.81
CA VAL A 106 -16.25 0.13 7.57
C VAL A 106 -17.07 1.34 8.00
N GLU A 107 -17.79 1.96 7.07
CA GLU A 107 -18.64 3.13 7.35
C GLU A 107 -19.78 2.77 8.33
N LEU A 108 -20.41 1.62 8.15
CA LEU A 108 -21.44 1.12 9.07
C LEU A 108 -20.92 0.93 10.49
N PHE A 109 -19.77 0.24 10.65
CA PHE A 109 -19.20 -0.04 11.97
C PHE A 109 -18.77 1.23 12.69
N LEU A 110 -18.14 2.17 11.95
CA LEU A 110 -17.77 3.47 12.51
C LEU A 110 -19.00 4.31 12.91
N ALA A 111 -20.06 4.32 12.09
CA ALA A 111 -21.31 5.00 12.41
C ALA A 111 -22.02 4.40 13.64
N LYS A 112 -21.76 3.12 13.97
CA LYS A 112 -22.24 2.42 15.13
C LYS A 112 -21.31 2.54 16.35
N GLY A 113 -20.23 3.31 16.26
CA GLY A 113 -19.32 3.57 17.36
C GLY A 113 -18.15 2.58 17.49
N ALA A 114 -17.81 1.83 16.46
CA ALA A 114 -16.60 1.00 16.51
C ALA A 114 -15.36 1.86 16.75
N PRO A 115 -14.47 1.48 17.69
CA PRO A 115 -13.26 2.26 17.97
C PRO A 115 -12.30 2.18 16.77
N ILE A 116 -12.06 3.35 16.14
CA ILE A 116 -11.35 3.44 14.85
C ILE A 116 -9.88 2.99 14.95
N ASP A 117 -9.21 3.33 16.05
CA ASP A 117 -7.79 3.06 16.30
C ASP A 117 -7.56 1.85 17.20
N ALA A 118 -8.57 0.98 17.35
CA ALA A 118 -8.41 -0.26 18.09
C ALA A 118 -7.27 -1.11 17.52
N ARG A 119 -6.42 -1.60 18.42
CA ARG A 119 -5.23 -2.39 18.07
C ARG A 119 -5.46 -3.88 18.32
N ALA A 120 -5.08 -4.69 17.35
CA ALA A 120 -4.97 -6.15 17.47
C ALA A 120 -3.73 -6.54 18.31
N LEU A 121 -3.52 -7.82 18.60
CA LEU A 121 -2.35 -8.32 19.33
C LEU A 121 -1.02 -8.00 18.61
N SER A 122 -1.05 -7.92 17.29
CA SER A 122 0.09 -7.48 16.47
C SER A 122 0.40 -5.98 16.59
N GLY A 123 -0.47 -5.21 17.23
CA GLY A 123 -0.46 -3.75 17.25
C GLY A 123 -1.18 -3.11 16.06
N SER A 124 -1.62 -3.89 15.07
CA SER A 124 -2.23 -3.37 13.83
C SER A 124 -3.61 -2.76 14.09
N THR A 125 -3.86 -1.58 13.50
CA THR A 125 -5.17 -0.91 13.44
C THR A 125 -5.91 -1.28 12.15
N ALA A 126 -7.18 -0.88 12.03
CA ALA A 126 -7.96 -1.01 10.80
C ALA A 126 -7.27 -0.27 9.62
N LEU A 127 -6.70 0.92 9.85
CA LEU A 127 -5.96 1.68 8.84
C LEU A 127 -4.71 0.92 8.37
N TYR A 128 -3.94 0.36 9.32
CA TYR A 128 -2.74 -0.40 8.98
C TYR A 128 -3.07 -1.62 8.11
N VAL A 129 -4.07 -2.43 8.49
CA VAL A 129 -4.41 -3.64 7.70
C VAL A 129 -5.04 -3.31 6.35
N ALA A 130 -5.80 -2.20 6.23
CA ALA A 130 -6.30 -1.71 4.95
C ALA A 130 -5.15 -1.31 4.01
N THR A 131 -4.12 -0.65 4.57
CA THR A 131 -2.91 -0.26 3.84
C THR A 131 -2.11 -1.49 3.40
N GLU A 132 -1.81 -2.40 4.32
CA GLU A 132 -1.07 -3.64 4.03
C GLU A 132 -1.77 -4.51 2.98
N SER A 133 -3.12 -4.48 2.97
CA SER A 133 -3.96 -5.19 1.99
C SER A 133 -4.24 -4.38 0.72
N GLU A 134 -3.62 -3.22 0.55
CA GLU A 134 -3.74 -2.36 -0.62
C GLU A 134 -5.20 -1.98 -0.96
N ARG A 135 -5.92 -1.42 0.04
CA ARG A 135 -7.33 -1.01 -0.08
C ARG A 135 -7.48 0.52 -0.06
N PRO A 136 -7.09 1.24 -1.14
CA PRO A 136 -7.02 2.71 -1.11
C PRO A 136 -8.35 3.40 -0.84
N ALA A 137 -9.48 2.83 -1.26
CA ALA A 137 -10.80 3.39 -0.98
C ALA A 137 -11.16 3.29 0.52
N THR A 138 -10.77 2.19 1.16
CA THR A 138 -10.97 1.97 2.60
C THR A 138 -10.02 2.84 3.43
N VAL A 139 -8.75 2.95 2.99
CA VAL A 139 -7.77 3.88 3.60
C VAL A 139 -8.32 5.30 3.59
N ALA A 140 -8.82 5.79 2.44
CA ALA A 140 -9.43 7.12 2.35
C ALA A 140 -10.62 7.28 3.31
N SER A 141 -11.50 6.27 3.42
CA SER A 141 -12.67 6.32 4.32
C SER A 141 -12.26 6.38 5.79
N LEU A 142 -11.25 5.60 6.20
CA LEU A 142 -10.72 5.61 7.57
C LEU A 142 -10.05 6.96 7.90
N LEU A 143 -9.20 7.48 7.02
CA LEU A 143 -8.53 8.77 7.18
C LEU A 143 -9.54 9.93 7.28
N ALA A 144 -10.58 9.93 6.43
CA ALA A 144 -11.66 10.92 6.48
C ALA A 144 -12.48 10.87 7.80
N LYS A 145 -12.38 9.77 8.56
CA LYS A 145 -12.95 9.59 9.90
C LYS A 145 -11.93 9.78 11.02
N ASN A 146 -10.79 10.41 10.70
CA ASN A 146 -9.70 10.74 11.62
C ASN A 146 -9.01 9.51 12.25
N ALA A 147 -8.87 8.40 11.52
CA ALA A 147 -7.95 7.34 11.92
C ALA A 147 -6.52 7.89 12.01
N ASP A 148 -5.80 7.59 13.09
CA ASP A 148 -4.42 8.04 13.26
C ASP A 148 -3.48 7.33 12.26
N PRO A 149 -2.86 8.06 11.29
CA PRO A 149 -2.00 7.49 10.27
C PRO A 149 -0.64 7.03 10.82
N ASN A 150 -0.31 7.39 12.06
CA ASN A 150 0.99 7.16 12.67
C ASN A 150 1.04 5.94 13.59
N LEU A 151 -0.10 5.29 13.85
CA LEU A 151 -0.14 4.11 14.69
C LEU A 151 0.50 2.91 13.97
N PRO A 152 1.64 2.40 14.50
CA PRO A 152 2.34 1.32 13.83
C PRO A 152 1.63 -0.03 14.06
N GLY A 153 1.77 -0.90 13.07
CA GLY A 153 1.37 -2.29 13.15
C GLY A 153 2.52 -3.19 13.61
N ARG A 154 2.63 -4.36 12.96
CA ARG A 154 3.65 -5.36 13.25
C ARG A 154 5.07 -4.75 13.15
N SER A 155 5.93 -5.11 14.10
CA SER A 155 7.35 -4.70 14.15
C SER A 155 7.60 -3.19 14.17
N GLY A 156 6.58 -2.39 14.49
CA GLY A 156 6.73 -0.93 14.52
C GLY A 156 6.57 -0.26 13.15
N VAL A 157 6.23 -1.02 12.11
CA VAL A 157 6.03 -0.48 10.75
C VAL A 157 4.78 0.38 10.71
N THR A 158 4.91 1.65 10.29
CA THR A 158 3.76 2.56 10.13
C THR A 158 2.96 2.24 8.86
N PRO A 159 1.69 2.69 8.75
CA PRO A 159 0.95 2.60 7.49
C PRO A 159 1.72 3.21 6.31
N LEU A 160 2.38 4.36 6.50
CA LEU A 160 3.17 5.01 5.45
C LEU A 160 4.36 4.13 5.00
N ALA A 161 5.09 3.54 5.95
CA ALA A 161 6.19 2.63 5.64
C ALA A 161 5.70 1.35 4.94
N ALA A 162 4.54 0.80 5.35
CA ALA A 162 3.92 -0.35 4.68
C ALA A 162 3.48 -0.02 3.24
N ALA A 163 2.88 1.14 3.01
CA ALA A 163 2.51 1.61 1.67
C ALA A 163 3.74 1.82 0.78
N ALA A 164 4.81 2.41 1.33
CA ALA A 164 6.07 2.60 0.64
C ALA A 164 6.75 1.26 0.29
N PHE A 165 6.73 0.29 1.19
CA PHE A 165 7.22 -1.06 0.92
C PHE A 165 6.44 -1.76 -0.21
N LYS A 166 5.11 -1.58 -0.27
CA LYS A 166 4.25 -2.13 -1.33
C LYS A 166 4.38 -1.40 -2.68
N GLY A 167 4.91 -0.20 -2.70
CA GLY A 167 4.95 0.64 -3.90
C GLY A 167 3.60 1.30 -4.22
N ASN A 168 2.69 1.39 -3.24
CA ASN A 168 1.36 1.94 -3.48
C ASN A 168 1.36 3.47 -3.33
N ASP A 169 1.69 4.14 -4.43
CA ASP A 169 1.80 5.60 -4.51
C ASP A 169 0.51 6.32 -4.08
N ARG A 170 -0.65 5.79 -4.45
CA ARG A 170 -1.94 6.38 -4.08
C ARG A 170 -2.17 6.37 -2.57
N ILE A 171 -1.85 5.27 -1.89
CA ILE A 171 -1.99 5.19 -0.43
C ILE A 171 -0.94 6.07 0.26
N VAL A 172 0.29 6.14 -0.25
CA VAL A 172 1.32 7.07 0.24
C VAL A 172 0.82 8.51 0.19
N GLU A 173 0.26 8.94 -0.94
CA GLU A 173 -0.31 10.28 -1.08
C GLU A 173 -1.43 10.56 -0.08
N GLN A 174 -2.38 9.60 0.07
CA GLN A 174 -3.47 9.72 1.04
C GLN A 174 -2.97 9.86 2.47
N LEU A 175 -1.98 9.06 2.87
CA LEU A 175 -1.41 9.11 4.22
C LEU A 175 -0.67 10.43 4.46
N LEU A 176 0.18 10.87 3.54
CA LEU A 176 0.90 12.15 3.65
C LEU A 176 -0.06 13.34 3.72
N SER A 177 -1.13 13.35 2.92
CA SER A 177 -2.15 14.42 2.96
C SER A 177 -2.96 14.46 4.27
N HIS A 178 -2.90 13.39 5.08
CA HIS A 178 -3.52 13.30 6.40
C HIS A 178 -2.49 13.27 7.54
N SER A 179 -1.37 13.94 7.36
CA SER A 179 -0.33 14.16 8.38
C SER A 179 0.35 12.87 8.86
N ALA A 180 0.50 11.87 7.99
CA ALA A 180 1.40 10.76 8.29
C ALA A 180 2.83 11.29 8.39
N ASP A 181 3.48 10.99 9.51
CA ASP A 181 4.87 11.36 9.77
C ASP A 181 5.81 10.42 8.99
N PRO A 182 6.54 10.92 7.98
CA PRO A 182 7.43 10.10 7.17
C PRO A 182 8.70 9.66 7.90
N ASP A 183 8.97 10.25 9.05
CA ASP A 183 10.21 10.09 9.80
C ASP A 183 10.15 9.00 10.86
N ILE A 184 8.98 8.43 11.12
CA ILE A 184 8.84 7.32 12.07
C ILE A 184 9.56 6.08 11.51
N VAL A 185 10.45 5.54 12.34
CA VAL A 185 11.20 4.32 12.03
C VAL A 185 10.59 3.09 12.70
N ASP A 186 10.68 1.95 12.06
CA ASP A 186 10.32 0.67 12.65
C ASP A 186 11.42 0.15 13.61
N ARG A 187 11.21 -1.03 14.20
CA ARG A 187 12.16 -1.66 15.14
C ARG A 187 13.53 -1.97 14.54
N THR A 188 13.66 -1.96 13.22
CA THR A 188 14.94 -2.16 12.50
C THR A 188 15.60 -0.85 12.11
N GLY A 189 14.99 0.28 12.48
CA GLY A 189 15.46 1.62 12.16
C GLY A 189 15.15 2.06 10.72
N LYS A 190 14.19 1.42 10.03
CA LYS A 190 13.78 1.78 8.67
C LYS A 190 12.53 2.66 8.69
N ALA A 191 12.50 3.66 7.80
CA ALA A 191 11.34 4.51 7.54
C ALA A 191 10.80 4.28 6.12
N ALA A 192 9.71 4.96 5.77
CA ALA A 192 9.10 4.89 4.44
C ALA A 192 10.11 5.15 3.31
N MET A 193 11.02 6.13 3.49
CA MET A 193 12.07 6.48 2.53
C MET A 193 13.01 5.31 2.23
N THR A 194 13.46 4.58 3.25
CA THR A 194 14.38 3.45 3.06
C THR A 194 13.74 2.29 2.31
N TYR A 195 12.46 2.01 2.60
CA TYR A 195 11.70 0.98 1.88
C TYR A 195 11.49 1.35 0.41
N ALA A 196 11.12 2.60 0.12
CA ALA A 196 10.93 3.08 -1.25
C ALA A 196 12.26 3.06 -2.03
N ALA A 197 13.35 3.51 -1.40
CA ALA A 197 14.68 3.56 -2.01
C ALA A 197 15.22 2.17 -2.36
N ALA A 198 15.15 1.22 -1.42
CA ALA A 198 15.61 -0.16 -1.63
C ALA A 198 14.86 -0.89 -2.75
N ARG A 199 13.63 -0.49 -3.02
CA ARG A 199 12.75 -1.12 -4.02
C ARG A 199 12.60 -0.34 -5.33
N GLY A 200 13.31 0.78 -5.47
CA GLY A 200 13.33 1.57 -6.69
C GLY A 200 12.04 2.35 -6.97
N PHE A 201 11.21 2.62 -5.96
CA PHE A 201 9.94 3.35 -6.12
C PHE A 201 10.17 4.87 -6.19
N ALA A 202 10.65 5.33 -7.33
CA ALA A 202 11.07 6.72 -7.54
C ALA A 202 9.95 7.75 -7.28
N GLU A 203 8.70 7.44 -7.63
CA GLU A 203 7.57 8.36 -7.38
C GLU A 203 7.31 8.52 -5.88
N ILE A 204 7.42 7.45 -5.10
CA ILE A 204 7.27 7.51 -3.64
C ILE A 204 8.43 8.29 -3.01
N VAL A 205 9.67 8.07 -3.48
CA VAL A 205 10.84 8.86 -3.04
C VAL A 205 10.62 10.34 -3.31
N ARG A 206 10.15 10.71 -4.51
CA ARG A 206 9.84 12.10 -4.87
C ARG A 206 8.78 12.72 -3.92
N ARG A 207 7.72 11.99 -3.59
CA ARG A 207 6.68 12.45 -2.65
C ARG A 207 7.22 12.63 -1.23
N LEU A 208 8.05 11.71 -0.76
CA LEU A 208 8.65 11.80 0.57
C LEU A 208 9.63 12.98 0.67
N LEU A 209 10.46 13.21 -0.36
CA LEU A 209 11.30 14.42 -0.46
C LEU A 209 10.44 15.70 -0.48
N GLY A 210 9.35 15.69 -1.26
CA GLY A 210 8.39 16.80 -1.31
C GLY A 210 7.64 17.03 0.02
N ALA A 211 7.52 16.01 0.87
CA ALA A 211 6.99 16.12 2.23
C ALA A 211 8.03 16.60 3.27
N GLY A 212 9.27 16.91 2.82
CA GLY A 212 10.30 17.49 3.65
C GLY A 212 11.28 16.48 4.28
N VAL A 213 11.25 15.21 3.85
CA VAL A 213 12.23 14.22 4.32
C VAL A 213 13.63 14.64 3.85
N ASP A 214 14.57 14.73 4.78
CA ASP A 214 15.98 15.04 4.47
C ASP A 214 16.61 13.86 3.69
N ALA A 215 17.13 14.16 2.47
CA ALA A 215 17.79 13.19 1.62
C ALA A 215 19.08 12.61 2.25
N GLY A 216 19.72 13.37 3.15
CA GLY A 216 20.91 12.95 3.88
C GLY A 216 20.63 12.24 5.21
N ARG A 217 19.34 12.08 5.58
CA ARG A 217 18.95 11.46 6.86
C ARG A 217 19.58 10.08 7.03
N ARG A 218 20.04 9.83 8.26
CA ARG A 218 20.57 8.54 8.68
C ARG A 218 19.48 7.71 9.37
N TYR A 219 19.45 6.44 9.03
CA TYR A 219 18.51 5.43 9.55
C TYR A 219 19.29 4.36 10.33
N GLY A 220 18.66 3.25 10.66
CA GLY A 220 19.34 2.18 11.40
C GLY A 220 20.70 1.79 10.81
N ASN A 221 21.70 1.61 11.65
CA ASN A 221 23.12 1.38 11.31
C ASN A 221 23.76 2.53 10.51
N ASP A 222 23.28 3.77 10.71
CA ASP A 222 23.72 4.98 9.99
C ASP A 222 23.57 4.94 8.46
N LEU A 223 22.72 4.02 7.94
CA LEU A 223 22.46 3.91 6.52
C LEU A 223 21.62 5.08 6.01
N THR A 224 22.00 5.66 4.87
CA THR A 224 21.20 6.67 4.15
C THR A 224 20.28 6.02 3.12
N ALA A 225 19.25 6.77 2.64
CA ALA A 225 18.41 6.32 1.55
C ALA A 225 19.21 6.01 0.27
N LEU A 226 20.28 6.79 0.01
CA LEU A 226 21.20 6.56 -1.11
C LEU A 226 21.89 5.19 -1.02
N MET A 227 22.31 4.78 0.18
CA MET A 227 22.93 3.48 0.41
C MET A 227 21.92 2.33 0.18
N TRP A 228 20.65 2.51 0.59
CA TRP A 228 19.58 1.55 0.32
C TRP A 228 19.29 1.43 -1.18
N ALA A 229 19.28 2.55 -1.92
CA ALA A 229 19.10 2.55 -3.36
C ALA A 229 20.28 1.91 -4.11
N ALA A 230 21.52 2.19 -3.66
CA ALA A 230 22.74 1.62 -4.23
C ALA A 230 22.87 0.11 -4.01
N GLY A 231 22.38 -0.37 -2.84
CA GLY A 231 22.31 -1.79 -2.50
C GLY A 231 20.91 -2.39 -2.72
N HIS A 232 20.16 -1.92 -3.70
CA HIS A 232 18.76 -2.30 -3.96
C HIS A 232 18.50 -3.82 -3.94
N GLU A 233 17.22 -4.20 -3.73
CA GLU A 233 16.83 -5.62 -3.69
C GLU A 233 17.04 -6.30 -5.05
N ASP A 234 17.29 -7.61 -5.02
CA ASP A 234 17.33 -8.44 -6.22
C ASP A 234 15.99 -8.34 -6.97
N GLY A 235 16.07 -8.12 -8.29
CA GLY A 235 14.89 -7.92 -9.13
C GLY A 235 14.50 -6.44 -9.37
N VAL A 236 15.11 -5.48 -8.67
CA VAL A 236 15.01 -4.06 -9.02
C VAL A 236 15.92 -3.80 -10.22
N GLY A 237 15.35 -3.39 -11.35
CA GLY A 237 16.14 -3.06 -12.54
C GLY A 237 16.95 -1.78 -12.35
N PHE A 238 18.12 -1.71 -13.00
CA PHE A 238 19.02 -0.54 -12.92
C PHE A 238 18.31 0.80 -13.13
N ARG A 239 17.41 0.91 -14.12
CA ARG A 239 16.68 2.17 -14.38
C ARG A 239 15.83 2.65 -13.19
N ALA A 240 15.27 1.72 -12.44
CA ALA A 240 14.50 2.08 -11.24
C ALA A 240 15.42 2.59 -10.14
N ALA A 241 16.54 1.89 -9.90
CA ALA A 241 17.58 2.35 -8.95
C ALA A 241 18.19 3.67 -9.39
N GLU A 242 18.52 3.85 -10.68
CA GLU A 242 19.05 5.08 -11.28
C GLU A 242 18.15 6.28 -10.98
N ASN A 243 16.84 6.14 -11.23
CA ASN A 243 15.89 7.23 -10.98
C ASN A 243 15.87 7.65 -9.50
N VAL A 244 15.88 6.68 -8.58
CA VAL A 244 15.92 6.95 -7.14
C VAL A 244 17.23 7.61 -6.73
N ILE A 245 18.39 7.08 -7.18
CA ILE A 245 19.71 7.61 -6.87
C ILE A 245 19.83 9.06 -7.36
N ASN A 246 19.41 9.35 -8.60
CA ASN A 246 19.42 10.71 -9.12
C ASN A 246 18.58 11.66 -8.28
N GLN A 247 17.34 11.29 -7.95
CA GLN A 247 16.46 12.13 -7.13
C GLN A 247 17.08 12.43 -5.76
N LEU A 248 17.68 11.43 -5.10
CA LEU A 248 18.32 11.62 -3.80
C LEU A 248 19.55 12.53 -3.90
N LEU A 249 20.42 12.33 -4.91
CA LEU A 249 21.60 13.18 -5.13
C LEU A 249 21.21 14.61 -5.50
N ASP A 250 20.21 14.78 -6.37
CA ASP A 250 19.72 16.10 -6.77
C ASP A 250 19.03 16.84 -5.59
N ALA A 251 18.49 16.09 -4.62
CA ALA A 251 17.98 16.62 -3.35
C ALA A 251 19.07 16.84 -2.28
N GLY A 252 20.34 16.67 -2.62
CA GLY A 252 21.48 16.95 -1.73
C GLY A 252 21.91 15.78 -0.84
N ALA A 253 21.54 14.54 -1.14
CA ALA A 253 22.05 13.39 -0.40
C ALA A 253 23.59 13.36 -0.48
N PRO A 254 24.32 13.27 0.65
CA PRO A 254 25.78 13.23 0.65
C PRO A 254 26.27 11.91 0.04
N ILE A 255 26.91 11.99 -1.12
CA ILE A 255 27.31 10.84 -1.93
C ILE A 255 28.28 9.90 -1.22
N ASP A 256 29.19 10.49 -0.41
CA ASP A 256 30.26 9.80 0.32
C ASP A 256 29.91 9.60 1.81
N ALA A 257 28.63 9.75 2.19
CA ALA A 257 28.22 9.38 3.55
C ALA A 257 28.63 7.94 3.86
N ALA A 258 29.05 7.69 5.11
CA ALA A 258 29.48 6.37 5.55
C ALA A 258 28.50 5.81 6.59
N ASP A 259 28.19 4.50 6.51
CA ASP A 259 27.41 3.76 7.51
C ASP A 259 28.25 3.51 8.80
N ASP A 260 27.67 2.80 9.77
CA ASP A 260 28.34 2.43 11.02
C ASP A 260 29.58 1.54 10.84
N ARG A 261 29.78 0.96 9.65
CA ARG A 261 30.99 0.19 9.26
C ARG A 261 31.95 1.01 8.43
N GLY A 262 31.66 2.27 8.17
CA GLY A 262 32.46 3.15 7.31
C GLY A 262 32.20 2.92 5.82
N ARG A 263 31.15 2.21 5.41
CA ARG A 263 30.87 1.89 4.01
C ARG A 263 30.03 2.98 3.36
N THR A 264 30.45 3.39 2.18
CA THR A 264 29.72 4.35 1.34
C THR A 264 28.71 3.62 0.42
N ALA A 265 27.84 4.40 -0.24
CA ALA A 265 26.92 3.88 -1.27
C ALA A 265 27.69 3.17 -2.40
N LEU A 266 28.84 3.71 -2.82
CA LEU A 266 29.73 3.10 -3.82
C LEU A 266 30.24 1.72 -3.37
N MET A 267 30.67 1.61 -2.11
CA MET A 267 31.16 0.34 -1.55
C MET A 267 30.04 -0.70 -1.48
N ILE A 268 28.83 -0.31 -1.09
CA ILE A 268 27.66 -1.21 -1.02
C ILE A 268 27.27 -1.69 -2.42
N ALA A 269 27.23 -0.79 -3.42
CA ALA A 269 26.96 -1.17 -4.80
C ALA A 269 28.02 -2.14 -5.36
N ALA A 270 29.30 -1.90 -5.02
CA ALA A 270 30.41 -2.77 -5.44
C ALA A 270 30.33 -4.17 -4.81
N GLU A 271 30.02 -4.26 -3.51
CA GLU A 271 29.83 -5.53 -2.79
C GLU A 271 28.64 -6.33 -3.36
N ARG A 272 27.58 -5.64 -3.79
CA ARG A 272 26.37 -6.23 -4.35
C ARG A 272 26.48 -6.62 -5.84
N GLY A 273 27.55 -6.23 -6.51
CA GLY A 273 27.73 -6.53 -7.92
C GLY A 273 27.00 -5.59 -8.89
N HIS A 274 26.48 -4.46 -8.43
CA HIS A 274 25.68 -3.51 -9.22
C HIS A 274 26.57 -2.62 -10.10
N SER A 275 27.13 -3.16 -11.18
CA SER A 275 28.15 -2.49 -12.01
C SER A 275 27.68 -1.16 -12.62
N GLU A 276 26.41 -1.07 -13.05
CA GLU A 276 25.86 0.17 -13.63
C GLU A 276 25.68 1.25 -12.54
N VAL A 277 25.26 0.86 -11.33
CA VAL A 277 25.17 1.78 -10.19
C VAL A 277 26.56 2.27 -9.77
N VAL A 278 27.57 1.39 -9.77
CA VAL A 278 28.97 1.76 -9.51
C VAL A 278 29.43 2.80 -10.52
N ALA A 279 29.24 2.56 -11.83
CA ALA A 279 29.62 3.52 -12.88
C ALA A 279 28.91 4.87 -12.70
N MET A 280 27.63 4.83 -12.39
CA MET A 280 26.80 6.02 -12.15
C MET A 280 27.31 6.83 -10.95
N LEU A 281 27.55 6.21 -9.79
CA LEU A 281 28.04 6.88 -8.60
C LEU A 281 29.40 7.53 -8.83
N ILE A 282 30.31 6.85 -9.54
CA ILE A 282 31.61 7.43 -9.95
C ILE A 282 31.38 8.65 -10.85
N GLY A 283 30.51 8.55 -11.86
CA GLY A 283 30.14 9.66 -12.73
C GLY A 283 29.51 10.86 -12.00
N ARG A 284 28.90 10.61 -10.85
CA ARG A 284 28.33 11.64 -9.97
C ARG A 284 29.34 12.14 -8.91
N GLY A 285 30.60 11.68 -8.94
CA GLY A 285 31.69 12.18 -8.12
C GLY A 285 31.93 11.42 -6.80
N ALA A 286 31.46 10.18 -6.67
CA ALA A 286 31.80 9.34 -5.51
C ALA A 286 33.33 9.08 -5.42
N ASP A 287 33.89 9.24 -4.22
CA ASP A 287 35.29 8.97 -3.99
C ASP A 287 35.59 7.46 -3.86
N GLN A 288 36.33 6.95 -4.85
CA GLN A 288 36.71 5.54 -4.93
C GLN A 288 37.79 5.13 -3.93
N ASN A 289 38.51 6.11 -3.33
CA ASN A 289 39.65 5.88 -2.46
C ASN A 289 39.27 5.76 -0.99
N LEU A 290 38.03 6.07 -0.64
CA LEU A 290 37.54 5.91 0.72
C LEU A 290 37.69 4.48 1.18
N ARG A 291 37.94 4.32 2.48
CA ARG A 291 38.12 3.01 3.11
C ARG A 291 37.09 2.84 4.22
N ASP A 292 36.53 1.63 4.28
CA ASP A 292 35.68 1.24 5.40
C ASP A 292 36.52 1.06 6.69
N LYS A 293 35.87 0.77 7.82
CA LYS A 293 36.56 0.52 9.10
C LYS A 293 37.49 -0.69 9.07
N GLY A 294 37.34 -1.58 8.08
CA GLY A 294 38.22 -2.71 7.80
C GLY A 294 39.39 -2.36 6.89
N GLY A 295 39.53 -1.08 6.48
CA GLY A 295 40.55 -0.59 5.55
C GLY A 295 40.32 -0.93 4.08
N LYS A 296 39.13 -1.45 3.72
CA LYS A 296 38.78 -1.88 2.36
C LYS A 296 38.17 -0.74 1.56
N THR A 297 38.62 -0.59 0.29
CA THR A 297 38.03 0.28 -0.71
C THR A 297 36.83 -0.42 -1.42
N ALA A 298 36.08 0.32 -2.25
CA ALA A 298 35.05 -0.26 -3.12
C ALA A 298 35.63 -1.37 -4.03
N LEU A 299 36.85 -1.21 -4.53
CA LEU A 299 37.55 -2.21 -5.35
C LEU A 299 37.88 -3.48 -4.58
N ASP A 300 38.27 -3.35 -3.30
CA ASP A 300 38.57 -4.49 -2.43
C ASP A 300 37.32 -5.31 -2.06
N LEU A 301 36.16 -4.64 -2.01
CA LEU A 301 34.84 -5.26 -1.73
C LEU A 301 34.18 -5.89 -2.96
N ALA A 302 34.59 -5.46 -4.17
CA ALA A 302 34.00 -5.95 -5.41
C ALA A 302 34.41 -7.41 -5.69
N ALA A 303 33.43 -8.34 -5.58
CA ALA A 303 33.63 -9.75 -5.91
C ALA A 303 33.59 -10.02 -7.42
N GLU A 304 32.75 -9.29 -8.16
CA GLU A 304 32.50 -9.51 -9.57
C GLU A 304 33.52 -8.81 -10.50
N ALA A 305 33.93 -9.52 -11.55
CA ALA A 305 34.94 -9.03 -12.49
C ALA A 305 34.51 -7.79 -13.29
N ASN A 306 33.22 -7.66 -13.62
CA ASN A 306 32.65 -6.49 -14.29
C ASN A 306 32.73 -5.23 -13.39
N VAL A 307 32.37 -5.36 -12.13
CA VAL A 307 32.45 -4.29 -11.13
C VAL A 307 33.90 -3.84 -10.94
N ARG A 308 34.82 -4.80 -10.76
CA ARG A 308 36.27 -4.50 -10.65
C ARG A 308 36.79 -3.74 -11.87
N ARG A 309 36.36 -4.14 -13.07
CA ARG A 309 36.73 -3.45 -14.31
C ARG A 309 36.24 -2.00 -14.30
N THR A 310 34.97 -1.76 -13.91
CA THR A 310 34.40 -0.42 -13.84
C THR A 310 35.16 0.48 -12.87
N LEU A 311 35.57 -0.05 -11.70
CA LEU A 311 36.37 0.67 -10.69
C LEU A 311 37.81 0.91 -11.10
N MET A 312 38.37 0.19 -12.08
CA MET A 312 39.74 0.38 -12.59
C MET A 312 39.84 1.37 -13.76
N ILE A 313 38.71 1.74 -14.38
CA ILE A 313 38.66 2.74 -15.44
C ILE A 313 38.74 4.12 -14.76
N ARG A 314 39.86 4.80 -14.99
CA ARG A 314 40.09 6.19 -14.49
C ARG A 314 39.57 7.22 -15.48
#